data_a18876fba8eb1d0ff3b9cbe8e639d8c4
#
_entry.id   a18876fba8eb1d0ff3b9cbe8e639d8c4
#
_cell.length_a   1.000
_cell.length_b   1.000
_cell.length_c   1.000
_cell.angle_alpha   90.00
_cell.angle_beta   90.00
_cell.angle_gamma   90.00
#
_symmetry.space_group_name_H-M   'P 1'
#
loop_
_entity.id
_entity.type
_entity.pdbx_description
1 polymer ?
#
loop_
_entity_poly.entity_id
_entity_poly.type
_entity_poly.pdbx_seq_one_letter_code
_entity_poly.pdbx_strand_id
1 'polypeptide(L)'
;MNRQVISARGISKVFYNQNSSLEVLKDISFDLDKGQSIGIVGASGSGKTTLLHIVCGLENPNSGEVLVNGKEISSLSFDEKALLRSKEIGFVYQFHHLLPDLTALENVLMPALIAGIPQTLAIENAKQLLGDMNLENKENNKPDELSGGERQRVAIARSMSNSPSCLVMDEPTGNLDANNVESFMNLVLEIVKKKEIGLIVASHDQNVFGRLDNLLSLE
;
A
#
# COMPACT_ATOMS: atom_id res chain seq x y z
N MET A 1 -1.45 20.56 13.46
CA MET A 1 -1.85 19.15 13.20
C MET A 1 -0.62 18.40 12.75
N ASN A 2 -0.36 17.21 13.28
CA ASN A 2 0.80 16.41 12.87
C ASN A 2 0.62 16.01 11.39
N ARG A 3 1.54 16.39 10.52
CA ARG A 3 1.51 16.05 9.08
C ARG A 3 2.08 14.66 8.83
N GLN A 4 2.91 14.18 9.74
CA GLN A 4 3.65 12.93 9.61
C GLN A 4 2.72 11.70 9.77
N VAL A 5 2.69 10.86 8.74
CA VAL A 5 1.89 9.62 8.70
C VAL A 5 2.73 8.42 9.10
N ILE A 6 3.94 8.32 8.53
CA ILE A 6 4.91 7.25 8.85
C ILE A 6 6.22 7.90 9.29
N SER A 7 6.80 7.34 10.35
CA SER A 7 8.18 7.62 10.76
C SER A 7 8.89 6.31 11.02
N ALA A 8 9.94 6.02 10.27
CA ALA A 8 10.81 4.86 10.47
C ALA A 8 12.19 5.33 10.92
N ARG A 9 12.75 4.71 11.95
CA ARG A 9 14.03 5.09 12.53
C ARG A 9 14.88 3.85 12.80
N GLY A 10 16.06 3.81 12.19
CA GLY A 10 17.10 2.80 12.47
C GLY A 10 16.66 1.36 12.18
N ILE A 11 15.77 1.16 11.20
CA ILE A 11 15.21 -0.17 10.91
C ILE A 11 16.30 -1.09 10.38
N SER A 12 16.53 -2.17 11.13
CA SER A 12 17.40 -3.27 10.68
C SER A 12 16.68 -4.60 10.76
N LYS A 13 16.94 -5.48 9.79
CA LYS A 13 16.35 -6.82 9.71
C LYS A 13 17.35 -7.85 9.29
N VAL A 14 17.50 -8.89 10.11
CA VAL A 14 18.31 -10.08 9.85
C VAL A 14 17.41 -11.32 9.91
N PHE A 15 17.47 -12.15 8.90
CA PHE A 15 16.85 -13.47 8.92
C PHE A 15 17.89 -14.52 9.27
N TYR A 16 17.58 -15.39 10.21
CA TYR A 16 18.46 -16.47 10.67
C TYR A 16 17.98 -17.81 10.13
N ASN A 17 18.87 -18.53 9.47
CA ASN A 17 18.71 -19.92 9.10
C ASN A 17 19.66 -20.77 9.96
N GLN A 18 19.51 -22.10 9.94
CA GLN A 18 20.30 -23.00 10.80
C GLN A 18 21.82 -22.81 10.70
N ASN A 19 22.35 -22.36 9.55
CA ASN A 19 23.79 -22.26 9.28
C ASN A 19 24.24 -20.86 8.77
N SER A 20 23.33 -19.88 8.67
CA SER A 20 23.64 -18.56 8.11
C SER A 20 22.71 -17.49 8.65
N SER A 21 23.18 -16.25 8.62
CA SER A 21 22.34 -15.07 8.80
C SER A 21 22.37 -14.21 7.54
N LEU A 22 21.24 -13.66 7.16
CA LEU A 22 21.10 -12.74 6.04
C LEU A 22 20.61 -11.40 6.57
N GLU A 23 21.47 -10.39 6.56
CA GLU A 23 21.07 -9.01 6.83
C GLU A 23 20.38 -8.44 5.58
N VAL A 24 19.10 -8.13 5.72
CA VAL A 24 18.24 -7.68 4.61
C VAL A 24 18.03 -6.17 4.66
N LEU A 25 17.97 -5.59 5.86
CA LEU A 25 17.86 -4.15 6.07
C LEU A 25 18.89 -3.71 7.11
N LYS A 26 19.52 -2.55 6.87
CA LYS A 26 20.54 -2.00 7.74
C LYS A 26 20.30 -0.50 7.95
N ASP A 27 19.94 -0.13 9.19
CA ASP A 27 19.81 1.27 9.66
C ASP A 27 18.98 2.17 8.74
N ILE A 28 17.82 1.69 8.28
CA ILE A 28 16.95 2.42 7.36
C ILE A 28 16.09 3.42 8.13
N SER A 29 16.11 4.68 7.70
CA SER A 29 15.33 5.75 8.33
C SER A 29 14.68 6.63 7.26
N PHE A 30 13.37 6.95 7.43
CA PHE A 30 12.65 7.88 6.58
C PHE A 30 11.38 8.40 7.25
N ASP A 31 10.86 9.49 6.72
CA ASP A 31 9.58 10.09 7.11
C ASP A 31 8.66 10.21 5.89
N LEU A 32 7.37 10.04 6.11
CA LEU A 32 6.32 10.26 5.12
C LEU A 32 5.24 11.16 5.71
N ASP A 33 4.99 12.28 5.07
CA ASP A 33 3.92 13.20 5.40
C ASP A 33 2.65 12.94 4.58
N LYS A 34 1.52 13.49 5.03
CA LYS A 34 0.26 13.50 4.27
C LYS A 34 0.45 14.14 2.89
N GLY A 35 -0.07 13.48 1.86
CA GLY A 35 -0.01 13.94 0.48
C GLY A 35 1.37 13.84 -0.16
N GLN A 36 2.37 13.30 0.53
CA GLN A 36 3.69 13.00 -0.02
C GLN A 36 3.80 11.57 -0.52
N SER A 37 4.78 11.35 -1.40
CA SER A 37 5.10 10.06 -1.97
C SER A 37 6.57 9.70 -1.81
N ILE A 38 6.86 8.43 -1.47
CA ILE A 38 8.22 7.87 -1.35
C ILE A 38 8.30 6.61 -2.22
N GLY A 39 9.32 6.56 -3.09
CA GLY A 39 9.73 5.37 -3.81
C GLY A 39 10.81 4.60 -3.06
N ILE A 40 10.58 3.32 -2.77
CA ILE A 40 11.60 2.41 -2.28
C ILE A 40 12.21 1.70 -3.48
N VAL A 41 13.47 2.02 -3.77
CA VAL A 41 14.18 1.55 -4.95
C VAL A 41 15.29 0.56 -4.56
N GLY A 42 15.54 -0.43 -5.39
CA GLY A 42 16.57 -1.43 -5.18
C GLY A 42 16.40 -2.65 -6.08
N ALA A 43 17.45 -3.44 -6.21
CA ALA A 43 17.42 -4.69 -6.99
C ALA A 43 16.38 -5.68 -6.44
N SER A 44 16.04 -6.71 -7.22
CA SER A 44 15.24 -7.82 -6.69
C SER A 44 15.99 -8.47 -5.52
N GLY A 45 15.28 -8.71 -4.41
CA GLY A 45 15.89 -9.26 -3.18
C GLY A 45 16.57 -8.24 -2.26
N SER A 46 16.58 -6.93 -2.57
CA SER A 46 17.18 -5.89 -1.71
C SER A 46 16.39 -5.59 -0.42
N GLY A 47 15.30 -6.29 -0.15
CA GLY A 47 14.51 -6.09 1.09
C GLY A 47 13.34 -5.14 0.98
N LYS A 48 12.96 -4.66 -0.22
CA LYS A 48 11.82 -3.73 -0.41
C LYS A 48 10.53 -4.24 0.25
N THR A 49 10.09 -5.45 -0.12
CA THR A 49 8.90 -6.09 0.47
C THR A 49 9.03 -6.27 1.98
N THR A 50 10.24 -6.62 2.48
CA THR A 50 10.50 -6.75 3.91
C THR A 50 10.30 -5.41 4.64
N LEU A 51 10.81 -4.31 4.07
CA LEU A 51 10.62 -2.98 4.62
C LEU A 51 9.12 -2.59 4.62
N LEU A 52 8.40 -2.85 3.52
CA LEU A 52 6.95 -2.62 3.46
C LEU A 52 6.20 -3.42 4.53
N HIS A 53 6.55 -4.69 4.74
CA HIS A 53 5.93 -5.53 5.77
C HIS A 53 6.20 -5.00 7.19
N ILE A 54 7.42 -4.50 7.45
CA ILE A 54 7.76 -3.88 8.74
C ILE A 54 6.94 -2.61 8.96
N VAL A 55 6.87 -1.73 7.96
CA VAL A 55 6.08 -0.49 8.02
C VAL A 55 4.60 -0.77 8.27
N CYS A 56 4.08 -1.88 7.73
CA CYS A 56 2.70 -2.30 7.94
C CYS A 56 2.48 -3.13 9.22
N GLY A 57 3.52 -3.39 10.02
CA GLY A 57 3.43 -4.23 11.23
C GLY A 57 3.07 -5.69 10.93
N LEU A 58 3.36 -6.18 9.71
CA LEU A 58 3.25 -7.59 9.32
C LEU A 58 4.49 -8.38 9.73
N GLU A 59 5.64 -7.69 9.84
CA GLU A 59 6.93 -8.22 10.27
C GLU A 59 7.51 -7.30 11.34
N ASN A 60 8.28 -7.84 12.29
CA ASN A 60 8.98 -7.03 13.27
C ASN A 60 10.44 -6.78 12.84
N PRO A 61 10.97 -5.57 13.01
CA PRO A 61 12.40 -5.33 12.83
C PRO A 61 13.20 -6.02 13.94
N ASN A 62 14.51 -6.22 13.73
CA ASN A 62 15.43 -6.65 14.79
C ASN A 62 15.87 -5.46 15.66
N SER A 63 15.95 -4.27 15.07
CA SER A 63 16.19 -3.00 15.76
C SER A 63 15.51 -1.86 15.03
N GLY A 64 15.37 -0.72 15.71
CA GLY A 64 14.66 0.44 15.21
C GLY A 64 13.16 0.42 15.53
N GLU A 65 12.46 1.47 15.13
CA GLU A 65 11.06 1.67 15.42
C GLU A 65 10.30 2.23 14.22
N VAL A 66 9.02 1.90 14.11
CA VAL A 66 8.09 2.48 13.15
C VAL A 66 6.89 3.08 13.88
N LEU A 67 6.62 4.35 13.61
CA LEU A 67 5.43 5.03 14.09
C LEU A 67 4.45 5.23 12.92
N VAL A 68 3.19 4.91 13.15
CA VAL A 68 2.07 5.22 12.24
C VAL A 68 1.15 6.18 12.95
N ASN A 69 0.99 7.39 12.42
CA ASN A 69 0.26 8.48 13.06
C ASN A 69 0.67 8.70 14.54
N GLY A 70 1.98 8.59 14.82
CA GLY A 70 2.56 8.75 16.15
C GLY A 70 2.40 7.56 17.09
N LYS A 71 1.84 6.42 16.64
CA LYS A 71 1.75 5.17 17.42
C LYS A 71 2.85 4.21 17.00
N GLU A 72 3.66 3.78 17.94
CA GLU A 72 4.72 2.80 17.70
C GLU A 72 4.14 1.40 17.45
N ILE A 73 4.37 0.85 16.23
CA ILE A 73 3.81 -0.45 15.82
C ILE A 73 4.36 -1.61 16.66
N SER A 74 5.67 -1.59 16.99
CA SER A 74 6.33 -2.70 17.68
C SER A 74 5.76 -2.96 19.08
N SER A 75 5.26 -1.91 19.73
CA SER A 75 4.66 -1.97 21.07
C SER A 75 3.25 -2.54 21.11
N LEU A 76 2.59 -2.68 19.94
CA LEU A 76 1.21 -3.12 19.84
C LEU A 76 1.10 -4.65 19.86
N SER A 77 0.02 -5.17 20.47
CA SER A 77 -0.39 -6.56 20.36
C SER A 77 -0.79 -6.92 18.92
N PHE A 78 -0.94 -8.22 18.64
CA PHE A 78 -1.36 -8.70 17.32
C PHE A 78 -2.69 -8.10 16.87
N ASP A 79 -3.68 -8.05 17.74
CA ASP A 79 -5.01 -7.50 17.43
C ASP A 79 -4.98 -5.99 17.22
N GLU A 80 -4.20 -5.27 18.03
CA GLU A 80 -4.00 -3.82 17.86
C GLU A 80 -3.29 -3.50 16.55
N LYS A 81 -2.27 -4.29 16.15
CA LYS A 81 -1.62 -4.17 14.83
C LYS A 81 -2.64 -4.41 13.70
N ALA A 82 -3.49 -5.43 13.80
CA ALA A 82 -4.51 -5.71 12.82
C ALA A 82 -5.52 -4.56 12.70
N LEU A 83 -5.95 -4.02 13.82
CA LEU A 83 -6.87 -2.87 13.85
C LEU A 83 -6.22 -1.61 13.27
N LEU A 84 -4.95 -1.33 13.61
CA LEU A 84 -4.21 -0.20 13.05
C LEU A 84 -4.07 -0.34 11.53
N ARG A 85 -3.65 -1.50 11.03
CA ARG A 85 -3.58 -1.76 9.58
C ARG A 85 -4.92 -1.51 8.90
N SER A 86 -5.99 -2.09 9.43
CA SER A 86 -7.33 -1.94 8.87
C SER A 86 -7.78 -0.49 8.73
N LYS A 87 -7.36 0.38 9.66
CA LYS A 87 -7.79 1.79 9.70
C LYS A 87 -6.83 2.74 8.97
N GLU A 88 -5.52 2.51 9.11
CA GLU A 88 -4.53 3.52 8.77
C GLU A 88 -3.73 3.18 7.51
N ILE A 89 -3.73 1.90 7.08
CA ILE A 89 -2.87 1.43 5.99
C ILE A 89 -3.69 0.73 4.92
N GLY A 90 -3.67 1.27 3.70
CA GLY A 90 -4.11 0.54 2.52
C GLY A 90 -2.91 -0.19 1.90
N PHE A 91 -3.01 -1.50 1.71
CA PHE A 91 -1.94 -2.28 1.10
C PHE A 91 -2.35 -2.85 -0.26
N VAL A 92 -1.50 -2.64 -1.27
CA VAL A 92 -1.67 -3.18 -2.62
C VAL A 92 -0.50 -4.10 -2.93
N TYR A 93 -0.79 -5.38 -3.12
CA TYR A 93 0.19 -6.41 -3.47
C TYR A 93 0.48 -6.43 -4.97
N GLN A 94 1.65 -6.94 -5.35
CA GLN A 94 2.05 -7.18 -6.74
C GLN A 94 1.01 -8.03 -7.49
N PHE A 95 0.52 -9.11 -6.86
CA PHE A 95 -0.63 -9.86 -7.34
C PHE A 95 -1.87 -9.30 -6.63
N HIS A 96 -2.80 -8.76 -7.36
CA HIS A 96 -3.96 -7.99 -6.89
C HIS A 96 -4.74 -8.63 -5.74
N HIS A 97 -4.71 -9.98 -5.62
CA HIS A 97 -5.44 -10.79 -4.62
C HIS A 97 -6.91 -10.39 -4.50
N LEU A 98 -7.54 -10.10 -5.64
CA LEU A 98 -8.99 -9.92 -5.68
C LEU A 98 -9.66 -11.25 -5.39
N LEU A 99 -10.79 -11.20 -4.69
CA LEU A 99 -11.63 -12.35 -4.42
C LEU A 99 -12.37 -12.71 -5.72
N PRO A 100 -12.11 -13.89 -6.31
CA PRO A 100 -12.56 -14.21 -7.67
C PRO A 100 -14.08 -14.36 -7.79
N ASP A 101 -14.73 -14.75 -6.70
CA ASP A 101 -16.18 -14.95 -6.66
C ASP A 101 -16.97 -13.67 -6.47
N LEU A 102 -16.30 -12.58 -6.07
CA LEU A 102 -16.89 -11.27 -5.81
C LEU A 102 -16.71 -10.33 -7.00
N THR A 103 -17.72 -9.48 -7.24
CA THR A 103 -17.64 -8.39 -8.22
C THR A 103 -16.60 -7.33 -7.80
N ALA A 104 -16.28 -6.39 -8.69
CA ALA A 104 -15.41 -5.25 -8.38
C ALA A 104 -15.96 -4.44 -7.20
N LEU A 105 -17.26 -4.15 -7.20
CA LEU A 105 -17.92 -3.44 -6.11
C LEU A 105 -17.80 -4.21 -4.79
N GLU A 106 -18.08 -5.51 -4.79
CA GLU A 106 -18.00 -6.35 -3.58
C GLU A 106 -16.57 -6.48 -3.06
N ASN A 107 -15.57 -6.60 -3.94
CA ASN A 107 -14.16 -6.56 -3.54
C ASN A 107 -13.80 -5.24 -2.82
N VAL A 108 -14.28 -4.10 -3.35
CA VAL A 108 -13.96 -2.78 -2.77
C VAL A 108 -14.69 -2.54 -1.46
N LEU A 109 -15.95 -2.94 -1.33
CA LEU A 109 -16.72 -2.69 -0.11
C LEU A 109 -16.37 -3.64 1.05
N MET A 110 -15.77 -4.80 0.77
CA MET A 110 -15.50 -5.84 1.77
C MET A 110 -14.71 -5.34 3.01
N PRO A 111 -13.60 -4.58 2.88
CA PRO A 111 -12.87 -4.09 4.06
C PRO A 111 -13.73 -3.18 4.95
N ALA A 112 -14.60 -2.38 4.38
CA ALA A 112 -15.50 -1.49 5.13
C ALA A 112 -16.55 -2.30 5.92
N LEU A 113 -17.10 -3.35 5.33
CA LEU A 113 -18.02 -4.26 6.02
C LEU A 113 -17.35 -4.98 7.20
N ILE A 114 -16.10 -5.47 6.99
CA ILE A 114 -15.31 -6.11 8.06
C ILE A 114 -15.02 -5.11 9.20
N ALA A 115 -14.81 -3.83 8.86
CA ALA A 115 -14.63 -2.77 9.86
C ALA A 115 -15.92 -2.34 10.56
N GLY A 116 -17.07 -2.95 10.21
CA GLY A 116 -18.38 -2.67 10.81
C GLY A 116 -19.08 -1.42 10.26
N ILE A 117 -18.65 -0.90 9.12
CA ILE A 117 -19.32 0.22 8.44
C ILE A 117 -20.68 -0.27 7.91
N PRO A 118 -21.78 0.48 8.12
CA PRO A 118 -23.09 0.13 7.59
C PRO A 118 -23.06 -0.11 6.08
N GLN A 119 -23.72 -1.18 5.61
CA GLN A 119 -23.66 -1.62 4.22
C GLN A 119 -24.02 -0.53 3.21
N THR A 120 -25.02 0.30 3.51
CA THR A 120 -25.42 1.41 2.63
C THR A 120 -24.29 2.42 2.41
N LEU A 121 -23.58 2.80 3.47
CA LEU A 121 -22.43 3.71 3.40
C LEU A 121 -21.22 3.04 2.74
N ALA A 122 -21.00 1.74 3.00
CA ALA A 122 -19.92 0.99 2.36
C ALA A 122 -20.11 0.90 0.84
N ILE A 123 -21.35 0.68 0.36
CA ILE A 123 -21.69 0.65 -1.07
C ILE A 123 -21.47 2.02 -1.70
N GLU A 124 -21.95 3.09 -1.08
CA GLU A 124 -21.79 4.46 -1.60
C GLU A 124 -20.30 4.82 -1.74
N ASN A 125 -19.51 4.58 -0.69
CA ASN A 125 -18.07 4.81 -0.70
C ASN A 125 -17.35 3.95 -1.75
N ALA A 126 -17.70 2.66 -1.87
CA ALA A 126 -17.09 1.77 -2.86
C ALA A 126 -17.38 2.22 -4.30
N LYS A 127 -18.60 2.68 -4.61
CA LYS A 127 -18.96 3.24 -5.92
C LYS A 127 -18.16 4.51 -6.22
N GLN A 128 -18.01 5.40 -5.23
CA GLN A 128 -17.18 6.60 -5.38
C GLN A 128 -15.71 6.23 -5.65
N LEU A 129 -15.16 5.25 -4.92
CA LEU A 129 -13.77 4.79 -5.13
C LEU A 129 -13.58 4.15 -6.50
N LEU A 130 -14.55 3.38 -6.99
CA LEU A 130 -14.52 2.85 -8.37
C LEU A 130 -14.59 3.98 -9.40
N GLY A 131 -15.41 5.01 -9.16
CA GLY A 131 -15.46 6.22 -9.99
C GLY A 131 -14.13 6.98 -10.00
N ASP A 132 -13.51 7.21 -8.84
CA ASP A 132 -12.17 7.82 -8.74
C ASP A 132 -11.10 7.03 -9.54
N MET A 133 -11.36 5.72 -9.82
CA MET A 133 -10.49 4.82 -10.61
C MET A 133 -10.93 4.67 -12.08
N ASN A 134 -11.92 5.43 -12.56
CA ASN A 134 -12.53 5.30 -13.90
C ASN A 134 -13.07 3.87 -14.17
N LEU A 135 -13.79 3.31 -13.22
CA LEU A 135 -14.37 1.96 -13.24
C LEU A 135 -15.89 1.94 -12.96
N GLU A 136 -16.60 3.05 -13.18
CA GLU A 136 -18.05 3.18 -12.91
C GLU A 136 -18.87 2.11 -13.64
N ASN A 137 -18.46 1.76 -14.86
CA ASN A 137 -19.13 0.78 -15.70
C ASN A 137 -18.70 -0.67 -15.44
N LYS A 138 -17.82 -0.90 -14.43
CA LYS A 138 -17.22 -2.20 -14.12
C LYS A 138 -17.60 -2.73 -12.75
N GLU A 139 -18.47 -2.04 -12.02
CA GLU A 139 -18.81 -2.40 -10.64
C GLU A 139 -19.38 -3.82 -10.50
N ASN A 140 -20.07 -4.33 -11.51
CA ASN A 140 -20.67 -5.66 -11.51
C ASN A 140 -19.80 -6.75 -12.15
N ASN A 141 -18.64 -6.39 -12.71
CA ASN A 141 -17.73 -7.36 -13.31
C ASN A 141 -16.94 -8.13 -12.25
N LYS A 142 -16.73 -9.42 -12.51
CA LYS A 142 -15.80 -10.25 -11.71
C LYS A 142 -14.35 -10.06 -12.17
N PRO A 143 -13.35 -10.44 -11.33
CA PRO A 143 -11.94 -10.26 -11.68
C PRO A 143 -11.49 -10.89 -13.00
N ASP A 144 -12.09 -12.01 -13.42
CA ASP A 144 -11.82 -12.68 -14.69
C ASP A 144 -12.34 -11.94 -15.91
N GLU A 145 -13.34 -11.06 -15.73
CA GLU A 145 -13.92 -10.20 -16.76
C GLU A 145 -13.20 -8.84 -16.89
N LEU A 146 -12.19 -8.59 -16.05
CA LEU A 146 -11.42 -7.35 -15.99
C LEU A 146 -10.03 -7.53 -16.64
N SER A 147 -9.56 -6.51 -17.34
CA SER A 147 -8.16 -6.43 -17.80
C SER A 147 -7.19 -6.37 -16.60
N GLY A 148 -5.90 -6.61 -16.82
CA GLY A 148 -4.87 -6.52 -15.77
C GLY A 148 -4.85 -5.15 -15.09
N GLY A 149 -4.90 -4.06 -15.88
CA GLY A 149 -4.93 -2.71 -15.35
C GLY A 149 -6.24 -2.36 -14.61
N GLU A 150 -7.39 -2.89 -15.05
CA GLU A 150 -8.67 -2.73 -14.32
C GLU A 150 -8.62 -3.47 -12.99
N ARG A 151 -8.10 -4.71 -12.94
CA ARG A 151 -7.88 -5.45 -11.67
C ARG A 151 -6.99 -4.66 -10.71
N GLN A 152 -5.91 -4.06 -11.23
CA GLN A 152 -5.02 -3.23 -10.42
C GLN A 152 -5.76 -2.04 -9.80
N ARG A 153 -6.55 -1.33 -10.60
CA ARG A 153 -7.34 -0.19 -10.12
C ARG A 153 -8.41 -0.61 -9.10
N VAL A 154 -9.06 -1.77 -9.26
CA VAL A 154 -9.97 -2.33 -8.24
C VAL A 154 -9.21 -2.63 -6.94
N ALA A 155 -8.00 -3.19 -6.99
CA ALA A 155 -7.20 -3.46 -5.81
C ALA A 155 -6.81 -2.19 -5.05
N ILE A 156 -6.51 -1.08 -5.78
CA ILE A 156 -6.27 0.23 -5.16
C ILE A 156 -7.54 0.78 -4.54
N ALA A 157 -8.68 0.76 -5.24
CA ALA A 157 -9.97 1.19 -4.70
C ALA A 157 -10.28 0.42 -3.39
N ARG A 158 -10.08 -0.91 -3.39
CA ARG A 158 -10.24 -1.75 -2.20
C ARG A 158 -9.34 -1.33 -1.04
N SER A 159 -8.09 -1.03 -1.33
CA SER A 159 -7.13 -0.62 -0.28
C SER A 159 -7.48 0.73 0.37
N MET A 160 -8.26 1.56 -0.32
CA MET A 160 -8.73 2.86 0.17
C MET A 160 -10.11 2.83 0.85
N SER A 161 -10.75 1.66 0.93
CA SER A 161 -12.13 1.50 1.41
C SER A 161 -12.36 2.04 2.84
N ASN A 162 -11.37 1.93 3.72
CA ASN A 162 -11.41 2.43 5.09
C ASN A 162 -10.80 3.84 5.26
N SER A 163 -10.61 4.59 4.16
CA SER A 163 -9.99 5.92 4.17
C SER A 163 -8.65 5.96 4.92
N PRO A 164 -7.68 5.13 4.52
CA PRO A 164 -6.39 5.02 5.21
C PRO A 164 -5.60 6.34 5.13
N SER A 165 -4.72 6.55 6.09
CA SER A 165 -3.77 7.67 6.07
C SER A 165 -2.54 7.42 5.21
N CYS A 166 -2.23 6.14 4.93
CA CYS A 166 -1.11 5.71 4.09
C CYS A 166 -1.53 4.62 3.11
N LEU A 167 -1.13 4.76 1.85
CA LEU A 167 -1.21 3.74 0.82
C LEU A 167 0.18 3.14 0.58
N VAL A 168 0.31 1.83 0.70
CA VAL A 168 1.56 1.08 0.49
C VAL A 168 1.37 0.16 -0.70
N MET A 169 2.26 0.24 -1.69
CA MET A 169 2.16 -0.53 -2.92
C MET A 169 3.47 -1.30 -3.18
N ASP A 170 3.36 -2.61 -3.35
CA ASP A 170 4.49 -3.48 -3.67
C ASP A 170 4.44 -3.89 -5.15
N GLU A 171 5.41 -3.40 -5.95
CA GLU A 171 5.56 -3.64 -7.39
C GLU A 171 4.24 -3.45 -8.19
N PRO A 172 3.54 -2.30 -8.03
CA PRO A 172 2.18 -2.15 -8.56
C PRO A 172 2.10 -2.09 -10.09
N THR A 173 3.21 -1.93 -10.77
CA THR A 173 3.28 -1.77 -12.24
C THR A 173 3.82 -3.01 -12.95
N GLY A 174 4.18 -4.07 -12.22
CA GLY A 174 4.84 -5.26 -12.78
C GLY A 174 4.05 -6.02 -13.86
N ASN A 175 2.74 -5.78 -13.97
CA ASN A 175 1.86 -6.40 -14.98
C ASN A 175 1.34 -5.40 -16.02
N LEU A 176 1.89 -4.17 -16.08
CA LEU A 176 1.47 -3.11 -17.00
C LEU A 176 2.54 -2.89 -18.08
N ASP A 177 2.11 -2.55 -19.29
CA ASP A 177 3.03 -2.03 -20.29
C ASP A 177 3.45 -0.59 -19.99
N ALA A 178 4.57 -0.14 -20.57
CA ALA A 178 5.18 1.15 -20.27
C ALA A 178 4.24 2.36 -20.46
N ASN A 179 3.34 2.32 -21.44
CA ASN A 179 2.38 3.41 -21.69
C ASN A 179 1.29 3.46 -20.61
N ASN A 180 0.91 2.30 -20.09
CA ASN A 180 -0.09 2.19 -19.04
C ASN A 180 0.48 2.52 -17.66
N VAL A 181 1.79 2.31 -17.42
CA VAL A 181 2.47 2.69 -16.16
C VAL A 181 2.31 4.19 -15.90
N GLU A 182 2.54 5.02 -16.92
CA GLU A 182 2.47 6.47 -16.77
C GLU A 182 1.08 6.95 -16.37
N SER A 183 0.07 6.55 -17.14
CA SER A 183 -1.33 6.95 -16.88
C SER A 183 -1.83 6.42 -15.53
N PHE A 184 -1.42 5.20 -15.15
CA PHE A 184 -1.72 4.59 -13.87
C PHE A 184 -1.12 5.38 -12.69
N MET A 185 0.18 5.69 -12.75
CA MET A 185 0.85 6.44 -11.70
C MET A 185 0.30 7.87 -11.56
N ASN A 186 -0.03 8.53 -12.67
CA ASN A 186 -0.67 9.86 -12.64
C ASN A 186 -2.01 9.80 -11.89
N LEU A 187 -2.86 8.81 -12.19
CA LEU A 187 -4.14 8.61 -11.51
C LEU A 187 -3.95 8.40 -10.01
N VAL A 188 -3.01 7.52 -9.62
CA VAL A 188 -2.72 7.24 -8.20
C VAL A 188 -2.25 8.49 -7.47
N LEU A 189 -1.29 9.23 -8.05
CA LEU A 189 -0.73 10.44 -7.44
C LEU A 189 -1.77 11.56 -7.32
N GLU A 190 -2.65 11.70 -8.30
CA GLU A 190 -3.77 12.67 -8.22
C GLU A 190 -4.69 12.36 -7.04
N ILE A 191 -5.07 11.08 -6.86
CA ILE A 191 -5.95 10.65 -5.78
C ILE A 191 -5.27 10.80 -4.41
N VAL A 192 -4.01 10.39 -4.31
CA VAL A 192 -3.19 10.54 -3.10
C VAL A 192 -3.12 11.99 -2.66
N LYS A 193 -2.86 12.91 -3.59
CA LYS A 193 -2.81 14.34 -3.33
C LYS A 193 -4.18 14.93 -2.96
N LYS A 194 -5.22 14.56 -3.71
CA LYS A 194 -6.60 15.01 -3.46
C LYS A 194 -7.13 14.57 -2.09
N LYS A 195 -6.79 13.34 -1.67
CA LYS A 195 -7.24 12.74 -0.39
C LYS A 195 -6.24 12.96 0.76
N GLU A 196 -5.13 13.66 0.54
CA GLU A 196 -4.05 13.88 1.51
C GLU A 196 -3.53 12.56 2.15
N ILE A 197 -3.39 11.52 1.34
CA ILE A 197 -2.88 10.20 1.75
C ILE A 197 -1.36 10.19 1.55
N GLY A 198 -0.58 9.64 2.50
CA GLY A 198 0.83 9.34 2.27
C GLY A 198 0.98 8.13 1.35
N LEU A 199 1.94 8.13 0.42
CA LEU A 199 2.17 7.03 -0.52
C LEU A 199 3.56 6.44 -0.38
N ILE A 200 3.66 5.12 -0.24
CA ILE A 200 4.91 4.36 -0.36
C ILE A 200 4.78 3.41 -1.55
N VAL A 201 5.72 3.46 -2.49
CA VAL A 201 5.77 2.55 -3.63
C VAL A 201 7.12 1.84 -3.66
N ALA A 202 7.13 0.52 -3.51
CA ALA A 202 8.29 -0.28 -3.82
C ALA A 202 8.23 -0.69 -5.29
N SER A 203 9.28 -0.41 -6.05
CA SER A 203 9.38 -0.80 -7.45
C SER A 203 10.85 -0.95 -7.87
N HIS A 204 11.07 -1.55 -9.02
CA HIS A 204 12.34 -1.52 -9.76
C HIS A 204 12.20 -0.77 -11.09
N ASP A 205 11.01 -0.26 -11.42
CA ASP A 205 10.72 0.44 -12.66
C ASP A 205 11.08 1.93 -12.55
N GLN A 206 12.03 2.37 -13.40
CA GLN A 206 12.47 3.77 -13.45
C GLN A 206 11.35 4.75 -13.84
N ASN A 207 10.34 4.31 -14.59
CA ASN A 207 9.21 5.16 -14.97
C ASN A 207 8.32 5.53 -13.78
N VAL A 208 8.38 4.76 -12.70
CA VAL A 208 7.68 5.06 -11.44
C VAL A 208 8.43 6.14 -10.66
N PHE A 209 9.76 6.05 -10.57
CA PHE A 209 10.57 6.86 -9.65
C PHE A 209 10.58 8.36 -9.97
N GLY A 210 10.63 8.72 -11.25
CA GLY A 210 10.67 10.12 -11.69
C GLY A 210 9.43 10.96 -11.35
N ARG A 211 8.41 10.33 -10.74
CA ARG A 211 7.11 10.93 -10.41
C ARG A 211 6.86 11.08 -8.92
N LEU A 212 7.71 10.44 -8.09
CA LEU A 212 7.58 10.43 -6.64
C LEU A 212 8.40 11.58 -6.03
N ASP A 213 7.91 12.12 -4.90
CA ASP A 213 8.55 13.28 -4.26
C ASP A 213 9.92 12.95 -3.68
N ASN A 214 10.09 11.75 -3.14
CA ASN A 214 11.33 11.28 -2.52
C ASN A 214 11.67 9.85 -2.95
N LEU A 215 12.95 9.49 -2.92
CA LEU A 215 13.43 8.14 -3.16
C LEU A 215 14.28 7.65 -1.99
N LEU A 216 14.03 6.41 -1.56
CA LEU A 216 14.82 5.67 -0.59
C LEU A 216 15.48 4.50 -1.31
N SER A 217 16.81 4.51 -1.43
CA SER A 217 17.55 3.41 -2.04
C SER A 217 17.89 2.35 -1.00
N LEU A 218 17.59 1.09 -1.31
CA LEU A 218 18.08 -0.09 -0.59
C LEU A 218 19.22 -0.71 -1.39
N GLU A 219 20.40 -0.73 -0.79
CA GLU A 219 21.61 -1.32 -1.38
C GLU A 219 21.67 -2.84 -1.20
#